data_55e6724ca2b67a8a221f2fb357f1c8bf
#
_entry.id   55e6724ca2b67a8a221f2fb357f1c8bf
#
_cell.length_a   1.000
_cell.length_b   1.000
_cell.length_c   1.000
_cell.angle_alpha   90.00
_cell.angle_beta   90.00
_cell.angle_gamma   90.00
#
_symmetry.space_group_name_H-M   'P 1'
#
loop_
_entity.id
_entity.type
_entity.pdbx_description
1 polymer ?
#
loop_
_entity_poly.entity_id
_entity_poly.type
_entity_poly.pdbx_seq_one_letter_code
_entity_poly.pdbx_strand_id
1 'polypeptide(L)'
;MKKLLLILAMVFLVQNMAYAEEGRGKGKRFEENKGRVLENIGKKIGFLNNFKTCVTSSSSRDELKSCRMTNKKTMEEFRSAKKANKEKRKQLGAARKEEREKRRAAREQRKEN
;
A
#
# COMPACT_ATOMS: atom_id res chain seq x y z
N MET A 1 19.89 37.47 23.08
CA MET A 1 18.83 36.44 22.97
C MET A 1 17.97 36.61 21.71
N LYS A 2 17.49 37.78 21.35
CA LYS A 2 16.67 37.94 20.12
C LYS A 2 17.37 37.58 18.81
N LYS A 3 18.67 37.80 18.70
CA LYS A 3 19.47 37.45 17.50
C LYS A 3 19.68 35.93 17.38
N LEU A 4 19.76 35.19 18.49
CA LEU A 4 19.92 33.76 18.52
C LEU A 4 18.64 33.02 18.07
N LEU A 5 17.48 33.55 18.48
CA LEU A 5 16.17 33.06 18.07
C LEU A 5 15.92 33.21 16.56
N LEU A 6 16.37 34.32 15.97
CA LEU A 6 16.27 34.59 14.51
C LEU A 6 17.13 33.60 13.71
N ILE A 7 18.33 33.29 14.19
CA ILE A 7 19.23 32.32 13.52
C ILE A 7 18.64 30.90 13.60
N LEU A 8 18.06 30.49 14.73
CA LEU A 8 17.37 29.21 14.87
C LEU A 8 16.14 29.09 13.94
N ALA A 9 15.35 30.16 13.81
CA ALA A 9 14.22 30.20 12.91
C ALA A 9 14.65 30.10 11.43
N MET A 10 15.74 30.74 11.04
CA MET A 10 16.29 30.65 9.69
C MET A 10 16.81 29.25 9.37
N VAL A 11 17.48 28.56 10.32
CA VAL A 11 17.96 27.17 10.13
C VAL A 11 16.78 26.21 9.96
N PHE A 12 15.69 26.40 10.70
CA PHE A 12 14.48 25.57 10.57
C PHE A 12 13.78 25.76 9.21
N LEU A 13 13.76 26.99 8.67
CA LEU A 13 13.17 27.26 7.36
C LEU A 13 13.97 26.62 6.22
N VAL A 14 15.29 26.62 6.30
CA VAL A 14 16.15 26.02 5.27
C VAL A 14 16.04 24.49 5.26
N GLN A 15 15.89 23.85 6.41
CA GLN A 15 15.71 22.40 6.51
C GLN A 15 14.38 21.93 5.88
N ASN A 16 13.33 22.73 5.97
CA ASN A 16 12.04 22.40 5.35
C ASN A 16 12.03 22.57 3.83
N MET A 17 12.87 23.42 3.26
CA MET A 17 12.96 23.57 1.80
C MET A 17 13.76 22.48 1.11
N ALA A 18 14.75 21.87 1.78
CA ALA A 18 15.57 20.80 1.21
C ALA A 18 14.80 19.47 1.03
N TYR A 19 13.69 19.25 1.74
CA TYR A 19 12.85 18.07 1.60
C TYR A 19 11.78 18.19 0.50
N ALA A 20 11.58 19.34 -0.09
CA ALA A 20 10.47 19.59 -1.02
C ALA A 20 10.78 19.28 -2.50
N GLU A 21 12.02 19.05 -2.90
CA GLU A 21 12.42 19.02 -4.32
C GLU A 21 12.77 17.65 -4.91
N GLU A 22 13.00 16.62 -4.10
CA GLU A 22 13.50 15.33 -4.61
C GLU A 22 12.46 14.23 -4.82
N GLY A 23 11.22 14.50 -5.14
CA GLY A 23 10.41 13.34 -5.43
C GLY A 23 8.91 13.44 -5.55
N ARG A 24 8.37 14.44 -6.22
CA ARG A 24 6.91 14.52 -6.45
C ARG A 24 6.28 13.25 -7.02
N GLY A 25 7.04 12.41 -7.74
CA GLY A 25 6.54 11.14 -8.27
C GLY A 25 6.84 9.92 -7.37
N LYS A 26 7.98 9.91 -6.69
CA LYS A 26 8.40 8.80 -5.82
C LYS A 26 7.68 8.82 -4.47
N GLY A 27 7.50 10.00 -3.89
CA GLY A 27 6.79 10.19 -2.62
C GLY A 27 5.34 9.73 -2.69
N LYS A 28 4.60 10.12 -3.73
CA LYS A 28 3.20 9.72 -3.90
C LYS A 28 3.02 8.21 -4.00
N ARG A 29 3.87 7.52 -4.75
CA ARG A 29 3.84 6.05 -4.85
C ARG A 29 4.20 5.37 -3.54
N PHE A 30 5.14 5.94 -2.80
CA PHE A 30 5.51 5.43 -1.48
C PHE A 30 4.35 5.54 -0.50
N GLU A 31 3.69 6.69 -0.40
CA GLU A 31 2.54 6.89 0.48
C GLU A 31 1.35 5.99 0.10
N GLU A 32 1.07 5.81 -1.20
CA GLU A 32 0.07 4.84 -1.64
C GLU A 32 0.41 3.40 -1.23
N ASN A 33 1.66 2.99 -1.37
CA ASN A 33 2.09 1.65 -0.98
C ASN A 33 2.04 1.46 0.54
N LYS A 34 2.49 2.46 1.30
CA LYS A 34 2.40 2.50 2.75
C LYS A 34 0.94 2.38 3.22
N GLY A 35 0.04 3.17 2.64
CA GLY A 35 -1.39 3.10 2.93
C GLY A 35 -1.97 1.70 2.70
N ARG A 36 -1.63 1.04 1.59
CA ARG A 36 -2.06 -0.34 1.31
C ARG A 36 -1.49 -1.36 2.30
N VAL A 37 -0.25 -1.17 2.71
CA VAL A 37 0.37 -2.06 3.72
C VAL A 37 -0.35 -1.90 5.05
N LEU A 38 -0.60 -0.67 5.48
CA LEU A 38 -1.34 -0.38 6.72
C LEU A 38 -2.78 -0.91 6.67
N GLU A 39 -3.48 -0.74 5.57
CA GLU A 39 -4.82 -1.32 5.37
C GLU A 39 -4.80 -2.85 5.49
N ASN A 40 -3.85 -3.52 4.86
CA ASN A 40 -3.70 -4.97 4.95
C ASN A 40 -3.39 -5.45 6.38
N ILE A 41 -2.56 -4.70 7.10
CA ILE A 41 -2.26 -4.97 8.51
C ILE A 41 -3.53 -4.80 9.35
N GLY A 42 -4.27 -3.71 9.17
CA GLY A 42 -5.53 -3.47 9.86
C GLY A 42 -6.55 -4.59 9.66
N LYS A 43 -6.72 -5.09 8.43
CA LYS A 43 -7.58 -6.24 8.13
C LYS A 43 -7.14 -7.50 8.87
N LYS A 44 -5.84 -7.79 8.90
CA LYS A 44 -5.31 -8.95 9.64
C LYS A 44 -5.52 -8.82 11.14
N ILE A 45 -5.33 -7.63 11.70
CA ILE A 45 -5.60 -7.37 13.11
C ILE A 45 -7.09 -7.61 13.41
N GLY A 46 -8.00 -7.16 12.55
CA GLY A 46 -9.42 -7.42 12.67
C GLY A 46 -9.74 -8.92 12.69
N PHE A 47 -9.16 -9.70 11.77
CA PHE A 47 -9.36 -11.15 11.73
C PHE A 47 -8.83 -11.85 12.99
N LEU A 48 -7.67 -11.42 13.48
CA LEU A 48 -7.09 -11.96 14.71
C LEU A 48 -7.90 -11.60 15.95
N ASN A 49 -8.45 -10.39 16.01
CA ASN A 49 -9.34 -9.97 17.10
C ASN A 49 -10.64 -10.79 17.10
N ASN A 50 -11.24 -11.01 15.93
CA ASN A 50 -12.43 -11.86 15.81
C ASN A 50 -12.13 -13.30 16.23
N PHE A 51 -10.99 -13.83 15.82
CA PHE A 51 -10.55 -15.17 16.23
C PHE A 51 -10.32 -15.24 17.74
N LYS A 52 -9.63 -14.24 18.31
CA LYS A 52 -9.44 -14.15 19.77
C LYS A 52 -10.77 -14.14 20.51
N THR A 53 -11.74 -13.31 20.09
CA THR A 53 -13.07 -13.25 20.69
C THR A 53 -13.77 -14.60 20.62
N CYS A 54 -13.75 -15.27 19.47
CA CYS A 54 -14.31 -16.60 19.30
C CYS A 54 -13.68 -17.61 20.26
N VAL A 55 -12.35 -17.64 20.35
CA VAL A 55 -11.63 -18.54 21.25
C VAL A 55 -11.94 -18.25 22.71
N THR A 56 -12.02 -16.98 23.10
CA THR A 56 -12.31 -16.57 24.48
C THR A 56 -13.72 -16.98 24.91
N SER A 57 -14.70 -16.94 23.97
CA SER A 57 -16.09 -17.35 24.23
C SER A 57 -16.33 -18.85 24.11
N SER A 58 -15.35 -19.62 23.61
CA SER A 58 -15.47 -21.07 23.45
C SER A 58 -15.46 -21.79 24.80
N SER A 59 -16.45 -22.65 25.01
CA SER A 59 -16.61 -23.47 26.22
C SER A 59 -16.32 -24.96 25.96
N SER A 60 -16.18 -25.35 24.69
CA SER A 60 -15.94 -26.76 24.28
C SER A 60 -14.83 -26.88 23.26
N ARG A 61 -14.29 -28.10 23.12
CA ARG A 61 -13.30 -28.42 22.11
C ARG A 61 -13.83 -28.23 20.68
N ASP A 62 -15.10 -28.53 20.45
CA ASP A 62 -15.76 -28.44 19.14
C ASP A 62 -15.96 -26.98 18.76
N GLU A 63 -16.35 -26.10 19.68
CA GLU A 63 -16.41 -24.67 19.46
C GLU A 63 -15.02 -24.08 19.12
N LEU A 64 -13.99 -24.49 19.84
CA LEU A 64 -12.63 -24.07 19.56
C LEU A 64 -12.17 -24.53 18.16
N LYS A 65 -12.53 -25.74 17.74
CA LYS A 65 -12.27 -26.25 16.40
C LYS A 65 -12.99 -25.42 15.34
N SER A 66 -14.25 -25.08 15.57
CA SER A 66 -15.05 -24.23 14.71
C SER A 66 -14.41 -22.83 14.55
N CYS A 67 -13.98 -22.20 15.63
CA CYS A 67 -13.26 -20.92 15.59
C CYS A 67 -11.99 -20.98 14.71
N ARG A 68 -11.21 -22.06 14.82
CA ARG A 68 -10.01 -22.28 14.00
C ARG A 68 -10.36 -22.43 12.53
N MET A 69 -11.40 -23.19 12.21
CA MET A 69 -11.86 -23.39 10.83
C MET A 69 -12.32 -22.09 10.19
N THR A 70 -13.11 -21.30 10.92
CA THR A 70 -13.58 -19.97 10.47
C THR A 70 -12.41 -19.03 10.21
N ASN A 71 -11.47 -18.93 11.15
CA ASN A 71 -10.29 -18.09 10.98
C ASN A 71 -9.44 -18.54 9.77
N LYS A 72 -9.23 -19.84 9.58
CA LYS A 72 -8.52 -20.40 8.42
C LYS A 72 -9.18 -19.97 7.12
N LYS A 73 -10.50 -20.15 7.00
CA LYS A 73 -11.28 -19.75 5.83
C LYS A 73 -11.15 -18.27 5.53
N THR A 74 -11.33 -17.40 6.52
CA THR A 74 -11.19 -15.94 6.37
C THR A 74 -9.79 -15.55 5.89
N MET A 75 -8.75 -16.18 6.43
CA MET A 75 -7.38 -15.92 6.02
C MET A 75 -7.08 -16.40 4.60
N GLU A 76 -7.66 -17.52 4.18
CA GLU A 76 -7.53 -18.04 2.80
C GLU A 76 -8.25 -17.13 1.80
N GLU A 77 -9.45 -16.67 2.10
CA GLU A 77 -10.20 -15.70 1.29
C GLU A 77 -9.42 -14.38 1.14
N PHE A 78 -8.86 -13.87 2.23
CA PHE A 78 -8.02 -12.68 2.20
C PHE A 78 -6.77 -12.85 1.32
N ARG A 79 -6.11 -14.00 1.40
CA ARG A 79 -4.93 -14.32 0.57
C ARG A 79 -5.30 -14.43 -0.91
N SER A 80 -6.43 -15.06 -1.22
CA SER A 80 -6.94 -15.21 -2.58
C SER A 80 -7.29 -13.87 -3.20
N ALA A 81 -8.00 -13.01 -2.48
CA ALA A 81 -8.32 -11.65 -2.92
C ALA A 81 -7.05 -10.83 -3.18
N LYS A 82 -6.04 -10.96 -2.32
CA LYS A 82 -4.73 -10.29 -2.49
C LYS A 82 -4.00 -10.78 -3.75
N LYS A 83 -4.02 -12.08 -4.02
CA LYS A 83 -3.44 -12.66 -5.24
C LYS A 83 -4.15 -12.14 -6.50
N ALA A 84 -5.49 -12.16 -6.51
CA ALA A 84 -6.29 -11.65 -7.62
C ALA A 84 -6.01 -10.16 -7.91
N ASN A 85 -5.94 -9.34 -6.87
CA ASN A 85 -5.59 -7.92 -7.02
C ASN A 85 -4.17 -7.71 -7.56
N LYS A 86 -3.20 -8.54 -7.13
CA LYS A 86 -1.82 -8.50 -7.65
C LYS A 86 -1.79 -8.84 -9.13
N GLU A 87 -2.51 -9.87 -9.55
CA GLU A 87 -2.56 -10.29 -10.94
C GLU A 87 -3.24 -9.24 -11.84
N LYS A 88 -4.37 -8.69 -11.41
CA LYS A 88 -5.03 -7.58 -12.11
C LYS A 88 -4.10 -6.38 -12.29
N ARG A 89 -3.29 -6.04 -11.28
CA ARG A 89 -2.30 -4.96 -11.39
C ARG A 89 -1.19 -5.25 -12.38
N LYS A 90 -0.73 -6.50 -12.49
CA LYS A 90 0.26 -6.91 -13.49
C LYS A 90 -0.31 -6.78 -14.90
N GLN A 91 -1.53 -7.24 -15.13
CA GLN A 91 -2.21 -7.12 -16.43
C GLN A 91 -2.38 -5.66 -16.85
N LEU A 92 -2.82 -4.79 -15.92
CA LEU A 92 -2.91 -3.35 -16.18
C LEU A 92 -1.55 -2.71 -16.47
N GLY A 93 -0.50 -3.17 -15.79
CA GLY A 93 0.88 -2.72 -16.05
C GLY A 93 1.36 -3.12 -17.43
N ALA A 94 1.10 -4.34 -17.86
CA ALA A 94 1.43 -4.85 -19.20
C ALA A 94 0.69 -4.09 -20.29
N ALA A 95 -0.63 -3.88 -20.14
CA ALA A 95 -1.45 -3.12 -21.08
C ALA A 95 -0.95 -1.67 -21.24
N ARG A 96 -0.58 -1.01 -20.14
CA ARG A 96 -0.01 0.35 -20.19
C ARG A 96 1.36 0.39 -20.89
N LYS A 97 2.16 -0.66 -20.75
CA LYS A 97 3.45 -0.76 -21.45
C LYS A 97 3.24 -0.88 -22.94
N GLU A 98 2.37 -1.76 -23.37
CA GLU A 98 2.01 -1.95 -24.78
C GLU A 98 1.47 -0.65 -25.42
N GLU A 99 0.58 0.06 -24.71
CA GLU A 99 0.06 1.35 -25.19
C GLU A 99 1.17 2.40 -25.37
N ARG A 100 2.14 2.44 -24.44
CA ARG A 100 3.29 3.35 -24.56
C ARG A 100 4.17 3.02 -25.75
N GLU A 101 4.38 1.74 -26.03
CA GLU A 101 5.16 1.27 -27.19
C GLU A 101 4.46 1.66 -28.51
N LYS A 102 3.15 1.44 -28.59
CA LYS A 102 2.34 1.89 -29.75
C LYS A 102 2.42 3.41 -29.96
N ARG A 103 2.32 4.20 -28.89
CA ARG A 103 2.46 5.67 -28.98
C ARG A 103 3.85 6.12 -29.41
N ARG A 104 4.91 5.39 -29.01
CA ARG A 104 6.29 5.68 -29.46
C ARG A 104 6.44 5.39 -30.94
N ALA A 105 6.04 4.22 -31.39
CA ALA A 105 6.08 3.85 -32.81
C ALA A 105 5.32 4.84 -33.71
N ALA A 106 4.12 5.26 -33.28
CA ALA A 106 3.34 6.27 -34.02
C ALA A 106 4.03 7.65 -34.07
N ARG A 107 4.80 8.02 -33.04
CA ARG A 107 5.59 9.28 -33.07
C ARG A 107 6.79 9.19 -34.00
N GLU A 108 7.44 8.04 -34.08
CA GLU A 108 8.57 7.82 -34.98
C GLU A 108 8.14 7.89 -36.44
N GLN A 109 7.04 7.23 -36.81
CA GLN A 109 6.46 7.32 -38.17
C GLN A 109 6.10 8.74 -38.58
N ARG A 110 5.66 9.59 -37.65
CA ARG A 110 5.37 11.02 -37.94
C ARG A 110 6.59 11.88 -38.19
N LYS A 111 7.77 11.44 -37.76
CA LYS A 111 9.01 12.18 -37.99
C LYS A 111 9.69 11.85 -39.32
N GLU A 112 9.33 10.69 -39.89
CA GLU A 112 9.89 10.22 -41.16
C GLU A 112 9.09 10.72 -42.38
N ASN A 113 7.86 11.21 -42.15
CA ASN A 113 7.01 11.86 -43.17
C ASN A 113 7.07 13.39 -43.04
#